data_e92e87d078379f2479abf56eaceb27bb
#
_entry.id   e92e87d078379f2479abf56eaceb27bb
#
_cell.length_a   1.000
_cell.length_b   1.000
_cell.length_c   1.000
_cell.angle_alpha   90.00
_cell.angle_beta   90.00
_cell.angle_gamma   90.00
#
_symmetry.space_group_name_H-M   'P 1'
#
loop_
_entity.id
_entity.type
_entity.pdbx_description
1 polymer ?
#
loop_
_entity_poly.entity_id
_entity_poly.type
_entity_poly.pdbx_seq_one_letter_code
_entity_poly.pdbx_strand_id
1 'polypeptide(L)' 'MGHARNRPKRLAEKLLQIREAFGLSQRELAGQLGNYRTHHHISKYERGKSVPPIEVVLAYSRVANVQIEQIVDDDVDLPL' A
#
# COMPACT_ATOMS: atom_id res chain seq x y z
N MET A 1 -17.49 10.39 18.96
CA MET A 1 -17.11 10.43 18.51
C MET A 1 -16.79 10.19 17.64
N GLY A 2 -16.56 10.12 17.29
CA GLY A 2 -16.23 10.09 16.53
C GLY A 2 -15.46 9.83 16.01
N HIS A 3 -15.22 9.62 15.81
CA HIS A 3 -14.37 9.60 15.27
C HIS A 3 -14.07 9.41 14.21
N ALA A 4 -13.93 10.13 14.43
CA ALA A 4 -13.37 10.31 13.12
C ALA A 4 -12.84 9.02 12.56
N ARG A 5 -13.00 8.86 11.29
CA ARG A 5 -12.48 7.73 10.67
C ARG A 5 -11.02 7.89 10.50
N ASN A 6 -10.26 7.10 11.12
CA ASN A 6 -8.82 7.20 11.07
C ASN A 6 -8.26 6.33 9.97
N ARG A 7 -7.21 6.82 9.32
CA ARG A 7 -6.44 5.98 8.43
C ARG A 7 -5.73 4.90 9.23
N PRO A 8 -5.46 3.75 8.61
CA PRO A 8 -4.52 2.81 9.20
C PRO A 8 -3.17 3.49 9.41
N LYS A 9 -2.64 3.40 10.59
CA LYS A 9 -1.40 4.11 10.95
C LYS A 9 -0.18 3.53 10.31
N ARG A 10 -0.20 2.24 10.00
CA ARG A 10 0.94 1.53 9.45
C ARG A 10 0.84 1.34 7.94
N LEU A 11 -0.18 1.91 7.31
CA LEU A 11 -0.42 1.65 5.90
C LEU A 11 0.76 2.07 5.03
N ALA A 12 1.26 3.29 5.22
CA ALA A 12 2.36 3.80 4.41
C ALA A 12 3.61 2.92 4.55
N GLU A 13 3.93 2.54 5.77
CA GLU A 13 5.11 1.70 6.01
C GLU A 13 4.93 0.31 5.40
N LYS A 14 3.72 -0.24 5.43
CA LYS A 14 3.46 -1.55 4.86
C LYS A 14 3.53 -1.53 3.34
N LEU A 15 3.05 -0.47 2.70
CA LEU A 15 3.14 -0.35 1.26
C LEU A 15 4.61 -0.26 0.81
N LEU A 16 5.42 0.50 1.53
CA LEU A 16 6.85 0.55 1.27
C LEU A 16 7.51 -0.81 1.49
N GLN A 17 7.13 -1.49 2.56
CA GLN A 17 7.67 -2.81 2.89
C GLN A 17 7.39 -3.81 1.76
N ILE A 18 6.20 -3.77 1.19
CA ILE A 18 5.85 -4.62 0.05
C ILE A 18 6.80 -4.35 -1.12
N ARG A 19 6.94 -3.08 -1.48
CA ARG A 19 7.79 -2.73 -2.62
C ARG A 19 9.23 -3.18 -2.40
N GLU A 20 9.76 -2.94 -1.20
CA GLU A 20 11.14 -3.32 -0.89
C GLU A 20 11.33 -4.83 -0.87
N ALA A 21 10.34 -5.56 -0.37
CA ALA A 21 10.41 -7.02 -0.29
C ALA A 21 10.55 -7.66 -1.68
N PHE A 22 9.94 -7.04 -2.69
CA PHE A 22 10.01 -7.57 -4.05
C PHE A 22 11.07 -6.89 -4.90
N GLY A 23 11.86 -5.98 -4.31
CA GLY A 23 12.96 -5.34 -5.02
C GLY A 23 12.51 -4.43 -6.15
N LEU A 24 11.32 -3.86 -6.06
CA LEU A 24 10.76 -3.06 -7.14
C LEU A 24 11.05 -1.58 -6.94
N SER A 25 11.33 -0.88 -8.04
CA SER A 25 11.31 0.58 -8.01
C SER A 25 9.87 1.07 -7.94
N GLN A 26 9.69 2.36 -7.63
CA GLN A 26 8.35 2.93 -7.64
C GLN A 26 7.71 2.85 -9.02
N ARG A 27 8.49 3.02 -10.08
CA ARG A 27 7.96 2.91 -11.45
C ARG A 27 7.57 1.47 -11.79
N GLU A 28 8.39 0.52 -11.39
CA GLU A 28 8.08 -0.88 -11.64
C GLU A 28 6.81 -1.30 -10.92
N LEU A 29 6.66 -0.88 -9.67
CA LEU A 29 5.45 -1.19 -8.94
C LEU A 29 4.23 -0.53 -9.56
N ALA A 30 4.35 0.72 -9.98
CA ALA A 30 3.24 1.41 -10.63
C ALA A 30 2.74 0.65 -11.85
N GLY A 31 3.68 0.11 -12.64
CA GLY A 31 3.31 -0.73 -13.79
C GLY A 31 2.55 -1.98 -13.38
N GLN A 32 2.94 -2.60 -12.28
CA GLN A 32 2.27 -3.80 -11.81
C GLN A 32 0.91 -3.53 -11.19
N LEU A 33 0.66 -2.29 -10.74
CA LEU A 33 -0.64 -1.92 -10.18
C LEU A 33 -1.68 -1.61 -11.26
N GLY A 34 -1.33 -1.78 -12.54
CA GLY A 34 -2.32 -1.72 -13.60
C GLY A 34 -2.42 -0.38 -14.32
N ASN A 35 -1.41 0.44 -14.22
CA ASN A 35 -1.33 1.70 -14.96
C ASN A 35 -2.31 2.79 -14.55
N TYR A 36 -3.00 2.60 -13.45
CA TYR A 36 -3.88 3.65 -12.92
C TYR A 36 -3.13 4.64 -12.08
N ARG A 37 -1.89 4.31 -11.73
CA ARG A 37 -1.09 5.13 -10.83
C ARG A 37 0.30 5.27 -11.39
N THR A 38 0.93 6.38 -11.10
CA THR A 38 2.30 6.63 -11.49
C THR A 38 3.20 6.48 -10.27
N HIS A 39 4.50 6.53 -10.50
CA HIS A 39 5.46 6.49 -9.39
C HIS A 39 5.27 7.67 -8.44
N HIS A 40 4.71 8.79 -8.91
CA HIS A 40 4.40 9.93 -8.04
C HIS A 40 3.34 9.56 -7.01
N HIS A 41 2.32 8.81 -7.42
CA HIS A 41 1.30 8.33 -6.49
C HIS A 41 1.91 7.38 -5.47
N ILE A 42 2.76 6.46 -5.94
CA ILE A 42 3.42 5.49 -5.04
C ILE A 42 4.22 6.24 -3.98
N SER A 43 4.99 7.25 -4.41
CA SER A 43 5.78 8.06 -3.49
C SER A 43 4.90 8.71 -2.41
N LYS A 44 3.75 9.26 -2.81
CA LYS A 44 2.83 9.88 -1.85
C LYS A 44 2.26 8.88 -0.87
N TYR A 45 1.92 7.68 -1.34
CA TYR A 45 1.41 6.63 -0.47
C TYR A 45 2.47 6.24 0.58
N GLU A 46 3.70 6.06 0.14
CA GLU A 46 4.77 5.60 1.02
C GLU A 46 5.19 6.65 2.04
N ARG A 47 4.93 7.92 1.74
CA ARG A 47 5.22 9.01 2.67
C ARG A 47 4.02 9.39 3.55
N GLY A 48 2.90 8.69 3.38
CA GLY A 48 1.69 9.01 4.13
C GLY A 48 1.01 10.29 3.71
N LYS A 49 1.33 10.81 2.52
CA LYS A 49 0.74 12.05 2.01
C LYS A 49 -0.62 11.83 1.39
N SER A 50 -0.90 10.64 0.92
CA SER A 50 -2.24 10.30 0.43
C SER A 50 -2.54 8.85 0.74
N VAL A 51 -3.83 8.54 0.80
CA VAL A 51 -4.31 7.19 1.07
C VAL A 51 -4.73 6.58 -0.26
N PRO A 52 -4.22 5.40 -0.61
CA PRO A 52 -4.63 4.77 -1.86
C PRO A 52 -6.10 4.36 -1.79
N PRO A 53 -6.83 4.48 -2.91
CA PRO A 53 -8.18 3.92 -2.98
C PRO A 53 -8.16 2.42 -2.81
N ILE A 54 -9.32 1.84 -2.47
CA ILE A 54 -9.40 0.42 -2.18
C ILE A 54 -8.93 -0.44 -3.36
N GLU A 55 -9.21 -0.04 -4.59
CA GLU A 55 -8.79 -0.84 -5.75
C GLU A 55 -7.26 -0.87 -5.87
N VAL A 56 -6.58 0.18 -5.43
CA VAL A 56 -5.12 0.20 -5.43
C VAL A 56 -4.58 -0.70 -4.32
N VAL A 57 -5.18 -0.66 -3.13
CA VAL A 57 -4.78 -1.54 -2.03
C VAL A 57 -4.98 -3.01 -2.45
N LEU A 58 -6.08 -3.30 -3.13
CA LEU A 58 -6.33 -4.64 -3.63
C LEU A 58 -5.25 -5.06 -4.64
N ALA A 59 -4.82 -4.16 -5.51
CA ALA A 59 -3.75 -4.46 -6.45
C ALA A 59 -2.43 -4.76 -5.72
N TYR A 60 -2.12 -4.00 -4.67
CA TYR A 60 -0.97 -4.29 -3.82
C TYR A 60 -1.08 -5.69 -3.22
N SER A 61 -2.25 -6.07 -2.72
CA SER A 61 -2.42 -7.39 -2.12
C SER A 61 -2.17 -8.50 -3.12
N ARG A 62 -2.54 -8.29 -4.37
CA ARG A 62 -2.31 -9.27 -5.43
C ARG A 62 -0.83 -9.35 -5.81
N VAL A 63 -0.15 -8.22 -5.91
CA VAL A 63 1.28 -8.19 -6.20
C VAL A 63 2.04 -8.93 -5.10
N ALA A 64 1.71 -8.68 -3.85
CA ALA A 64 2.41 -9.28 -2.72
C ALA A 64 1.90 -10.67 -2.36
N ASN A 65 0.76 -11.07 -2.92
CA ASN A 65 0.09 -12.33 -2.58
C ASN A 65 -0.19 -12.42 -1.09
N VAL A 66 -0.75 -11.35 -0.53
CA VAL A 66 -1.14 -11.28 0.88
C VAL A 66 -2.61 -10.90 0.96
N GLN A 67 -3.22 -11.16 2.11
CA GLN A 67 -4.60 -10.74 2.35
C GLN A 67 -4.65 -9.23 2.53
N ILE A 68 -5.73 -8.62 2.06
CA ILE A 68 -5.88 -7.18 2.18
C ILE A 68 -5.87 -6.74 3.65
N GLU A 69 -6.41 -7.56 4.55
CA GLU A 69 -6.39 -7.27 5.99
C GLU A 69 -4.96 -7.12 6.50
N GLN A 70 -4.03 -7.88 5.95
CA GLN A 70 -2.63 -7.81 6.39
C GLN A 70 -2.00 -6.48 6.01
N ILE A 71 -2.59 -5.79 5.04
CA ILE A 71 -2.12 -4.47 4.66
C ILE A 71 -2.79 -3.39 5.51
N VAL A 72 -4.10 -3.48 5.69
CA VAL A 72 -4.87 -2.37 6.26
C VAL A 72 -5.07 -2.47 7.78
N ASP A 73 -4.92 -3.65 8.37
CA ASP A 73 -5.13 -3.83 9.80
C ASP A 73 -3.82 -3.57 10.53
N ASP A 74 -3.79 -2.52 11.36
CA ASP A 74 -2.58 -2.14 12.09
C ASP A 74 -2.13 -3.19 13.09
N ASP A 75 -3.04 -4.07 13.51
CA ASP A 75 -2.73 -5.10 14.50
C ASP A 75 -2.12 -6.35 13.89
N VAL A 76 -2.03 -6.41 12.58
CA VAL A 76 -1.53 -7.58 11.86
C VAL A 76 -0.31 -7.18 11.06
N ASP A 77 0.74 -7.99 11.12
CA ASP A 77 1.94 -7.73 10.33
C ASP A 77 1.84 -8.38 8.96
N LEU A 78 2.60 -7.82 8.00
CA LEU A 78 2.75 -8.48 6.71
C LEU A 78 3.59 -9.74 6.90
N PRO A 79 3.24 -10.83 6.18
CA PRO A 79 3.99 -12.09 6.28
C PRO A 79 5.23 -12.10 5.37
N LEU A 80 5.89 -10.98 5.26
CA LEU A 80 7.03 -10.82 4.35
C LEU A 80 8.34 -10.76 5.13
#